data_4c56eb0f77add04b9bece0f7c2a95d6d
#
_entry.id   4c56eb0f77add04b9bece0f7c2a95d6d
#
_cell.length_a   1.000
_cell.length_b   1.000
_cell.length_c   1.000
_cell.angle_alpha   90.00
_cell.angle_beta   90.00
_cell.angle_gamma   90.00
#
_symmetry.space_group_name_H-M   'P 1'
#
loop_
_entity.id
_entity.type
_entity.pdbx_description
1 polymer ?
#
loop_
_entity_poly.entity_id
_entity_poly.type
_entity_poly.pdbx_seq_one_letter_code
_entity_poly.pdbx_strand_id
1 'polypeptide(L)'
;MRRAGAIVAAAAFVAALAGASTAEASKFIQKGIYDDAQILYGNPDKIFPSLAQLGTQVIRVNLWWGGPNGVARRRPTNAANPADPAYDWATYDRTVRYAFAYKMAPIFTVIGTPAWANASAGWNAAPTNPADLQAFATAAARRYSGTYKLPDGTNAGRVARWIAWNEPNNPVFMKPQFVRSGTKWVIQSAIDYARICNAVVKAAKSVSSLNKVACGVTSPRGNNQPGTVRSSVAPLAFLRAMKLAGARGFDAYAHHPYYGHPSETPNTKPPPGKRGQPPTAVTLGNFEVLTKELARLYGNMRIWVTEYGYQTNPPDRLFGVSPALQALYMKQAWTKLAANPKVDMMIWFLLQDEPRIPAGWQSGLYTAAGARKPSREIFERLVP
;
A
#
# COMPACT_ATOMS: atom_id res chain seq x y z
N MET A 1 -4.95 75.81 -46.43
CA MET A 1 -5.61 74.49 -46.63
C MET A 1 -4.65 73.42 -46.16
N ARG A 2 -4.82 72.94 -44.94
CA ARG A 2 -4.07 71.76 -44.40
C ARG A 2 -5.06 70.82 -43.75
N ARG A 3 -5.20 69.62 -44.30
CA ARG A 3 -6.05 68.55 -43.77
C ARG A 3 -5.30 67.84 -42.66
N ALA A 4 -5.89 67.78 -41.50
CA ALA A 4 -5.43 66.96 -40.39
C ALA A 4 -6.01 65.56 -40.54
N GLY A 5 -5.14 64.52 -40.61
CA GLY A 5 -5.53 63.14 -40.62
C GLY A 5 -5.55 62.61 -39.18
N ALA A 6 -6.68 62.04 -38.76
CA ALA A 6 -6.83 61.35 -37.48
C ALA A 6 -6.36 59.91 -37.61
N ILE A 7 -5.41 59.51 -36.74
CA ILE A 7 -4.96 58.12 -36.62
C ILE A 7 -5.81 57.48 -35.52
N VAL A 8 -6.62 56.47 -35.89
CA VAL A 8 -7.36 55.62 -34.96
C VAL A 8 -6.45 54.48 -34.56
N ALA A 9 -6.01 54.42 -33.31
CA ALA A 9 -5.29 53.30 -32.74
C ALA A 9 -6.29 52.25 -32.27
N ALA A 10 -6.32 51.08 -32.93
CA ALA A 10 -7.08 49.91 -32.48
C ALA A 10 -6.27 49.16 -31.43
N ALA A 11 -6.70 49.19 -30.17
CA ALA A 11 -6.13 48.34 -29.10
C ALA A 11 -6.71 46.92 -29.21
N ALA A 12 -5.87 45.96 -29.60
CA ALA A 12 -6.23 44.54 -29.58
C ALA A 12 -6.13 44.01 -28.16
N PHE A 13 -7.26 43.68 -27.53
CA PHE A 13 -7.33 42.96 -26.28
C PHE A 13 -7.07 41.47 -26.55
N VAL A 14 -5.84 40.98 -26.23
CA VAL A 14 -5.56 39.55 -26.20
C VAL A 14 -6.09 39.01 -24.86
N ALA A 15 -7.27 38.38 -24.86
CA ALA A 15 -7.76 37.60 -23.74
C ALA A 15 -6.95 36.32 -23.66
N ALA A 16 -6.03 36.24 -22.71
CA ALA A 16 -5.38 35.02 -22.33
C ALA A 16 -6.42 34.10 -21.63
N LEU A 17 -7.01 33.18 -22.39
CA LEU A 17 -7.73 32.02 -21.83
C LEU A 17 -6.73 31.18 -21.09
N ALA A 18 -6.63 31.35 -19.77
CA ALA A 18 -5.99 30.40 -18.89
C ALA A 18 -6.82 29.11 -18.95
N GLY A 19 -6.43 28.20 -19.82
CA GLY A 19 -6.98 26.85 -19.85
C GLY A 19 -6.72 26.17 -18.54
N ALA A 20 -7.75 26.10 -17.67
CA ALA A 20 -7.75 25.16 -16.56
C ALA A 20 -7.64 23.76 -17.19
N SER A 21 -6.45 23.15 -17.13
CA SER A 21 -6.28 21.76 -17.49
C SER A 21 -7.19 20.95 -16.57
N THR A 22 -8.32 20.49 -17.07
CA THR A 22 -9.12 19.45 -16.41
C THR A 22 -8.18 18.26 -16.23
N ALA A 23 -7.80 17.97 -14.98
CA ALA A 23 -7.01 16.78 -14.68
C ALA A 23 -7.80 15.58 -15.21
N GLU A 24 -7.26 14.90 -16.24
CA GLU A 24 -7.88 13.67 -16.72
C GLU A 24 -7.99 12.69 -15.56
N ALA A 25 -9.20 12.18 -15.31
CA ALA A 25 -9.43 11.13 -14.32
C ALA A 25 -8.60 9.90 -14.66
N SER A 26 -8.22 9.12 -13.66
CA SER A 26 -7.50 7.86 -13.87
C SER A 26 -8.39 6.88 -14.61
N LYS A 27 -8.22 6.77 -15.92
CA LYS A 27 -8.97 5.83 -16.81
C LYS A 27 -8.74 4.36 -16.45
N PHE A 28 -7.84 4.06 -15.52
CA PHE A 28 -7.34 2.70 -15.27
C PHE A 28 -7.17 2.36 -13.79
N ILE A 29 -7.86 3.09 -12.90
CA ILE A 29 -7.80 2.74 -11.47
C ILE A 29 -8.35 1.32 -11.25
N GLN A 30 -7.57 0.47 -10.58
CA GLN A 30 -7.95 -0.90 -10.30
C GLN A 30 -8.55 -1.03 -8.89
N LYS A 31 -9.62 -1.81 -8.76
CA LYS A 31 -10.16 -2.21 -7.46
C LYS A 31 -9.58 -3.53 -6.98
N GLY A 32 -9.27 -3.60 -5.71
CA GLY A 32 -8.67 -4.79 -5.11
C GLY A 32 -9.17 -5.09 -3.71
N ILE A 33 -8.82 -6.27 -3.24
CA ILE A 33 -9.07 -6.74 -1.87
C ILE A 33 -7.74 -7.16 -1.24
N TYR A 34 -7.58 -6.80 0.03
CA TYR A 34 -6.54 -7.33 0.91
C TYR A 34 -7.20 -8.03 2.11
N ASP A 35 -7.01 -9.34 2.22
CA ASP A 35 -7.50 -10.16 3.32
C ASP A 35 -6.68 -11.45 3.39
N ASP A 36 -5.60 -11.45 4.17
CA ASP A 36 -4.73 -12.63 4.28
C ASP A 36 -5.48 -13.84 4.86
N ALA A 37 -6.38 -13.62 5.81
CA ALA A 37 -7.12 -14.70 6.47
C ALA A 37 -7.97 -15.48 5.45
N GLN A 38 -8.64 -14.77 4.55
CA GLN A 38 -9.52 -15.37 3.57
C GLN A 38 -8.73 -15.84 2.32
N ILE A 39 -7.83 -15.02 1.80
CA ILE A 39 -7.14 -15.29 0.53
C ILE A 39 -6.05 -16.36 0.68
N LEU A 40 -5.23 -16.28 1.76
CA LEU A 40 -4.15 -17.24 2.00
C LEU A 40 -4.61 -18.49 2.73
N TYR A 41 -5.54 -18.36 3.67
CA TYR A 41 -5.86 -19.44 4.61
C TYR A 41 -7.32 -19.91 4.55
N GLY A 42 -8.20 -19.18 3.86
CA GLY A 42 -9.58 -19.60 3.63
C GLY A 42 -9.70 -20.74 2.61
N ASN A 43 -10.95 -21.21 2.41
CA ASN A 43 -11.23 -22.19 1.36
C ASN A 43 -11.18 -21.51 -0.02
N PRO A 44 -10.20 -21.82 -0.87
CA PRO A 44 -10.03 -21.13 -2.14
C PRO A 44 -11.19 -21.35 -3.11
N ASP A 45 -11.87 -22.51 -3.06
CA ASP A 45 -13.02 -22.83 -3.92
C ASP A 45 -14.27 -22.00 -3.59
N LYS A 46 -14.28 -21.32 -2.43
CA LYS A 46 -15.32 -20.36 -2.04
C LYS A 46 -14.87 -18.92 -2.22
N ILE A 47 -13.64 -18.63 -1.83
CA ILE A 47 -13.12 -17.26 -1.78
C ILE A 47 -12.86 -16.70 -3.18
N PHE A 48 -12.18 -17.41 -4.06
CA PHE A 48 -11.85 -16.89 -5.38
C PHE A 48 -13.07 -16.69 -6.29
N PRO A 49 -14.08 -17.60 -6.34
CA PRO A 49 -15.34 -17.30 -7.02
C PRO A 49 -16.04 -16.05 -6.47
N SER A 50 -16.06 -15.86 -5.14
CA SER A 50 -16.65 -14.68 -4.52
C SER A 50 -15.91 -13.39 -4.92
N LEU A 51 -14.57 -13.39 -4.90
CA LEU A 51 -13.76 -12.27 -5.38
C LEU A 51 -14.01 -11.97 -6.86
N ALA A 52 -14.15 -13.00 -7.70
CA ALA A 52 -14.45 -12.84 -9.13
C ALA A 52 -15.84 -12.23 -9.34
N GLN A 53 -16.85 -12.68 -8.60
CA GLN A 53 -18.21 -12.11 -8.63
C GLN A 53 -18.20 -10.63 -8.25
N LEU A 54 -17.34 -10.22 -7.31
CA LEU A 54 -17.15 -8.81 -6.93
C LEU A 54 -16.43 -7.98 -8.00
N GLY A 55 -15.96 -8.60 -9.08
CA GLY A 55 -15.15 -7.94 -10.10
C GLY A 55 -13.78 -7.47 -9.57
N THR A 56 -13.22 -8.19 -8.60
CA THR A 56 -11.88 -7.91 -8.04
C THR A 56 -10.81 -8.07 -9.12
N GLN A 57 -10.02 -7.04 -9.36
CA GLN A 57 -8.98 -7.06 -10.40
C GLN A 57 -7.61 -7.39 -9.82
N VAL A 58 -7.36 -6.95 -8.58
CA VAL A 58 -6.10 -7.21 -7.88
C VAL A 58 -6.37 -7.77 -6.49
N ILE A 59 -5.53 -8.68 -6.05
CA ILE A 59 -5.50 -9.15 -4.66
C ILE A 59 -4.14 -8.80 -4.07
N ARG A 60 -4.14 -8.26 -2.85
CA ARG A 60 -2.92 -8.05 -2.09
C ARG A 60 -2.81 -9.11 -1.00
N VAL A 61 -1.63 -9.70 -0.85
CA VAL A 61 -1.32 -10.61 0.25
C VAL A 61 0.08 -10.34 0.78
N ASN A 62 0.29 -10.60 2.07
CA ASN A 62 1.62 -10.56 2.65
C ASN A 62 2.41 -11.81 2.29
N LEU A 63 3.55 -11.62 1.66
CA LEU A 63 4.56 -12.65 1.48
C LEU A 63 5.51 -12.58 2.68
N TRP A 64 5.23 -13.40 3.68
CA TRP A 64 6.00 -13.46 4.90
C TRP A 64 7.35 -14.13 4.66
N TRP A 65 8.44 -13.36 4.75
CA TRP A 65 9.80 -13.93 4.69
C TRP A 65 10.12 -14.71 5.95
N GLY A 66 9.88 -14.13 7.13
CA GLY A 66 10.03 -14.73 8.45
C GLY A 66 8.78 -14.60 9.31
N GLY A 67 8.88 -14.94 10.59
CA GLY A 67 7.76 -15.02 11.51
C GLY A 67 7.09 -16.41 11.51
N PRO A 68 5.97 -16.59 12.24
CA PRO A 68 5.31 -17.89 12.40
C PRO A 68 4.86 -18.54 11.10
N ASN A 69 4.43 -17.72 10.12
CA ASN A 69 3.97 -18.16 8.80
C ASN A 69 4.99 -17.86 7.70
N GLY A 70 6.25 -17.65 8.08
CA GLY A 70 7.33 -17.29 7.14
C GLY A 70 7.68 -18.40 6.17
N VAL A 71 7.92 -18.01 4.93
CA VAL A 71 8.39 -18.92 3.87
C VAL A 71 9.77 -19.49 4.20
N ALA A 72 10.68 -18.66 4.74
CA ALA A 72 12.04 -19.07 5.12
C ALA A 72 12.07 -19.58 6.57
N ARG A 73 11.68 -20.82 6.77
CA ARG A 73 11.65 -21.46 8.11
C ARG A 73 13.03 -21.60 8.76
N ARG A 74 14.07 -21.71 7.95
CA ARG A 74 15.48 -21.75 8.35
C ARG A 74 16.32 -20.96 7.36
N ARG A 75 17.59 -20.75 7.68
CA ARG A 75 18.50 -20.07 6.75
C ARG A 75 18.71 -20.94 5.51
N PRO A 76 18.43 -20.43 4.29
CA PRO A 76 18.65 -21.16 3.06
C PRO A 76 20.15 -21.27 2.75
N THR A 77 20.53 -22.36 2.09
CA THR A 77 21.91 -22.56 1.59
C THR A 77 22.14 -21.74 0.32
N ASN A 78 21.14 -21.69 -0.57
CA ASN A 78 21.16 -20.85 -1.77
C ASN A 78 19.94 -19.93 -1.76
N ALA A 79 20.06 -18.80 -1.06
CA ALA A 79 18.94 -17.91 -0.75
C ALA A 79 18.26 -17.29 -1.98
N ALA A 80 18.92 -17.23 -3.14
CA ALA A 80 18.33 -16.73 -4.39
C ALA A 80 17.70 -17.83 -5.27
N ASN A 81 17.80 -19.10 -4.84
CA ASN A 81 17.20 -20.25 -5.52
C ASN A 81 15.78 -20.51 -4.96
N PRO A 82 14.72 -20.41 -5.76
CA PRO A 82 13.35 -20.71 -5.29
C PRO A 82 13.11 -22.17 -4.93
N ALA A 83 14.00 -23.09 -5.36
CA ALA A 83 13.96 -24.51 -5.02
C ALA A 83 14.73 -24.86 -3.75
N ASP A 84 15.33 -23.89 -3.05
CA ASP A 84 16.02 -24.18 -1.79
C ASP A 84 15.06 -24.82 -0.77
N PRO A 85 15.42 -25.95 -0.14
CA PRO A 85 14.53 -26.67 0.76
C PRO A 85 14.21 -25.94 2.07
N ALA A 86 14.82 -24.78 2.32
CA ALA A 86 14.45 -23.91 3.43
C ALA A 86 13.15 -23.11 3.18
N TYR A 87 12.68 -23.07 1.92
CA TYR A 87 11.50 -22.33 1.54
C TYR A 87 10.26 -23.21 1.45
N ASP A 88 9.18 -22.78 2.09
CA ASP A 88 7.84 -23.35 1.94
C ASP A 88 6.93 -22.38 1.19
N TRP A 89 6.68 -22.67 -0.08
CA TRP A 89 5.87 -21.84 -0.96
C TRP A 89 4.42 -22.33 -1.11
N ALA A 90 4.04 -23.45 -0.48
CA ALA A 90 2.79 -24.15 -0.81
C ALA A 90 1.53 -23.25 -0.78
N THR A 91 1.39 -22.42 0.25
CA THR A 91 0.25 -21.49 0.39
C THR A 91 0.25 -20.46 -0.73
N TYR A 92 1.41 -19.93 -1.09
CA TYR A 92 1.53 -18.88 -2.11
C TYR A 92 1.37 -19.44 -3.52
N ASP A 93 1.89 -20.64 -3.79
CA ASP A 93 1.68 -21.34 -5.07
C ASP A 93 0.19 -21.58 -5.33
N ARG A 94 -0.51 -22.09 -4.31
CA ARG A 94 -1.96 -22.26 -4.36
C ARG A 94 -2.67 -20.93 -4.67
N THR A 95 -2.33 -19.88 -3.93
CA THR A 95 -2.94 -18.55 -4.06
C THR A 95 -2.73 -17.96 -5.45
N VAL A 96 -1.51 -18.04 -6.00
CA VAL A 96 -1.20 -17.50 -7.33
C VAL A 96 -1.92 -18.29 -8.43
N ARG A 97 -2.01 -19.63 -8.31
CA ARG A 97 -2.76 -20.45 -9.27
C ARG A 97 -4.24 -20.09 -9.29
N TYR A 98 -4.87 -19.95 -8.13
CA TYR A 98 -6.28 -19.52 -8.06
C TYR A 98 -6.47 -18.09 -8.57
N ALA A 99 -5.60 -17.15 -8.21
CA ALA A 99 -5.66 -15.79 -8.73
C ALA A 99 -5.62 -15.77 -10.27
N PHE A 100 -4.72 -16.55 -10.85
CA PHE A 100 -4.60 -16.67 -12.30
C PHE A 100 -5.86 -17.31 -12.94
N ALA A 101 -6.38 -18.40 -12.36
CA ALA A 101 -7.58 -19.09 -12.84
C ALA A 101 -8.81 -18.14 -12.86
N TYR A 102 -8.89 -17.24 -11.87
CA TYR A 102 -9.97 -16.24 -11.77
C TYR A 102 -9.60 -14.88 -12.33
N LYS A 103 -8.54 -14.76 -13.15
CA LYS A 103 -8.11 -13.56 -13.86
C LYS A 103 -7.81 -12.35 -12.95
N MET A 104 -7.34 -12.61 -11.76
CA MET A 104 -6.90 -11.58 -10.81
C MET A 104 -5.38 -11.45 -10.82
N ALA A 105 -4.87 -10.22 -10.67
CA ALA A 105 -3.44 -9.96 -10.55
C ALA A 105 -3.02 -9.96 -9.07
N PRO A 106 -2.19 -10.91 -8.62
CA PRO A 106 -1.68 -10.89 -7.26
C PRO A 106 -0.60 -9.81 -7.08
N ILE A 107 -0.62 -9.20 -5.89
CA ILE A 107 0.39 -8.25 -5.41
C ILE A 107 0.97 -8.84 -4.14
N PHE A 108 2.29 -9.02 -4.10
CA PHE A 108 2.97 -9.53 -2.91
C PHE A 108 3.63 -8.42 -2.11
N THR A 109 3.25 -8.31 -0.84
CA THR A 109 3.93 -7.47 0.15
C THR A 109 5.01 -8.30 0.83
N VAL A 110 6.28 -8.06 0.50
CA VAL A 110 7.41 -8.73 1.14
C VAL A 110 7.62 -8.16 2.53
N ILE A 111 7.43 -8.98 3.57
CA ILE A 111 7.43 -8.52 4.96
C ILE A 111 8.00 -9.58 5.91
N GLY A 112 8.44 -9.13 7.09
CA GLY A 112 8.82 -9.99 8.20
C GLY A 112 10.24 -10.54 8.09
N THR A 113 11.13 -10.13 8.98
CA THR A 113 12.51 -10.64 9.05
C THR A 113 12.55 -11.94 9.86
N PRO A 114 13.12 -13.04 9.33
CA PRO A 114 13.35 -14.23 10.10
C PRO A 114 14.41 -14.01 11.19
N ALA A 115 14.29 -14.72 12.30
CA ALA A 115 15.16 -14.58 13.47
C ALA A 115 16.67 -14.70 13.13
N TRP A 116 17.01 -15.58 12.20
CA TRP A 116 18.39 -15.79 11.77
C TRP A 116 18.97 -14.61 10.95
N ALA A 117 18.13 -13.70 10.42
CA ALA A 117 18.55 -12.56 9.60
C ALA A 117 18.71 -11.25 10.39
N ASN A 118 18.25 -11.21 11.66
CA ASN A 118 18.34 -10.01 12.50
C ASN A 118 18.67 -10.31 13.98
N ALA A 119 19.38 -11.39 14.24
CA ALA A 119 19.76 -11.80 15.59
C ALA A 119 18.57 -11.87 16.57
N SER A 120 17.43 -12.37 16.10
CA SER A 120 16.19 -12.54 16.89
C SER A 120 15.57 -11.23 17.41
N ALA A 121 15.86 -10.10 16.77
CA ALA A 121 15.28 -8.77 17.16
C ALA A 121 13.77 -8.65 16.88
N GLY A 122 13.15 -9.71 16.33
CA GLY A 122 11.73 -9.79 16.01
C GLY A 122 11.44 -9.57 14.52
N TRP A 123 10.28 -10.09 14.08
CA TRP A 123 9.89 -10.04 12.67
C TRP A 123 9.76 -8.60 12.11
N ASN A 124 9.49 -7.64 12.99
CA ASN A 124 9.30 -6.22 12.66
C ASN A 124 10.58 -5.38 12.84
N ALA A 125 11.73 -6.01 13.00
CA ALA A 125 13.03 -5.35 12.91
C ALA A 125 13.66 -5.65 11.53
N ALA A 126 14.37 -4.66 10.98
CA ALA A 126 15.04 -4.81 9.70
C ALA A 126 16.10 -5.94 9.73
N PRO A 127 16.41 -6.59 8.60
CA PRO A 127 17.51 -7.52 8.54
C PRO A 127 18.85 -6.79 8.77
N THR A 128 19.77 -7.45 9.48
CA THR A 128 21.13 -6.93 9.70
C THR A 128 21.87 -6.75 8.39
N ASN A 129 21.72 -7.73 7.48
CA ASN A 129 22.25 -7.63 6.12
C ASN A 129 21.09 -7.56 5.10
N PRO A 130 20.90 -6.41 4.42
CA PRO A 130 19.86 -6.26 3.40
C PRO A 130 20.01 -7.24 2.22
N ALA A 131 21.19 -7.80 1.99
CA ALA A 131 21.42 -8.78 0.93
C ALA A 131 20.65 -10.10 1.18
N ASP A 132 20.38 -10.47 2.44
CA ASP A 132 19.57 -11.65 2.77
C ASP A 132 18.13 -11.47 2.28
N LEU A 133 17.55 -10.28 2.50
CA LEU A 133 16.21 -9.92 1.99
C LEU A 133 16.21 -9.85 0.45
N GLN A 134 17.25 -9.24 -0.13
CA GLN A 134 17.38 -9.19 -1.60
C GLN A 134 17.40 -10.61 -2.20
N ALA A 135 18.13 -11.52 -1.62
CA ALA A 135 18.20 -12.90 -2.09
C ALA A 135 16.85 -13.61 -1.98
N PHE A 136 16.15 -13.49 -0.85
CA PHE A 136 14.78 -14.02 -0.69
C PHE A 136 13.82 -13.44 -1.72
N ALA A 137 13.78 -12.11 -1.87
CA ALA A 137 12.92 -11.44 -2.85
C ALA A 137 13.27 -11.85 -4.29
N THR A 138 14.54 -12.14 -4.58
CA THR A 138 14.97 -12.70 -5.88
C THR A 138 14.43 -14.11 -6.08
N ALA A 139 14.50 -14.97 -5.07
CA ALA A 139 13.91 -16.32 -5.12
C ALA A 139 12.40 -16.25 -5.39
N ALA A 140 11.68 -15.38 -4.65
CA ALA A 140 10.26 -15.17 -4.85
C ALA A 140 9.94 -14.66 -6.28
N ALA A 141 10.67 -13.66 -6.75
CA ALA A 141 10.47 -13.10 -8.10
C ALA A 141 10.77 -14.12 -9.20
N ARG A 142 11.79 -14.97 -9.04
CA ARG A 142 12.09 -16.09 -9.96
C ARG A 142 10.98 -17.11 -9.97
N ARG A 143 10.48 -17.51 -8.78
CA ARG A 143 9.40 -18.49 -8.68
C ARG A 143 8.14 -18.01 -9.38
N TYR A 144 7.77 -16.77 -9.17
CA TYR A 144 6.56 -16.17 -9.74
C TYR A 144 6.87 -15.29 -10.98
N SER A 145 7.86 -15.69 -11.77
CA SER A 145 8.22 -15.01 -13.03
C SER A 145 7.22 -15.22 -14.16
N GLY A 146 6.36 -16.25 -14.05
CA GLY A 146 5.49 -16.71 -15.12
C GLY A 146 6.11 -17.81 -15.98
N THR A 147 7.37 -18.18 -15.76
CA THR A 147 8.09 -19.22 -16.53
C THR A 147 8.64 -20.34 -15.66
N TYR A 148 8.65 -20.14 -14.32
CA TYR A 148 9.16 -21.15 -13.39
C TYR A 148 8.24 -22.37 -13.33
N LYS A 149 8.85 -23.57 -13.52
CA LYS A 149 8.14 -24.84 -13.44
C LYS A 149 8.25 -25.42 -12.04
N LEU A 150 7.10 -25.84 -11.51
CA LEU A 150 6.99 -26.62 -10.28
C LEU A 150 7.42 -28.08 -10.53
N PRO A 151 7.69 -28.88 -9.48
CA PRO A 151 8.07 -30.28 -9.64
C PRO A 151 7.06 -31.13 -10.41
N ASP A 152 5.77 -30.76 -10.40
CA ASP A 152 4.69 -31.40 -11.17
C ASP A 152 4.63 -30.96 -12.64
N GLY A 153 5.58 -30.13 -13.10
CA GLY A 153 5.64 -29.59 -14.45
C GLY A 153 4.72 -28.39 -14.71
N THR A 154 3.83 -28.04 -13.77
CA THR A 154 2.94 -26.89 -13.92
C THR A 154 3.69 -25.58 -13.74
N ASN A 155 3.09 -24.49 -14.17
CA ASN A 155 3.67 -23.15 -14.01
C ASN A 155 3.26 -22.56 -12.64
N ALA A 156 4.22 -22.02 -11.88
CA ALA A 156 3.96 -21.37 -10.61
C ALA A 156 3.12 -20.07 -10.74
N GLY A 157 2.95 -19.57 -11.99
CA GLY A 157 2.21 -18.35 -12.26
C GLY A 157 3.09 -17.10 -12.21
N ARG A 158 2.46 -15.93 -12.38
CA ARG A 158 3.16 -14.64 -12.45
C ARG A 158 2.68 -13.66 -11.38
N VAL A 159 3.62 -13.08 -10.66
CA VAL A 159 3.44 -11.89 -9.82
C VAL A 159 4.28 -10.77 -10.41
N ALA A 160 3.61 -9.74 -10.94
CA ALA A 160 4.28 -8.61 -11.58
C ALA A 160 4.36 -7.36 -10.69
N ARG A 161 3.66 -7.35 -9.55
CA ARG A 161 3.58 -6.23 -8.62
C ARG A 161 4.03 -6.64 -7.23
N TRP A 162 4.90 -5.84 -6.66
CA TRP A 162 5.56 -6.08 -5.39
C TRP A 162 5.45 -4.87 -4.49
N ILE A 163 5.32 -5.08 -3.21
CA ILE A 163 5.32 -4.05 -2.19
C ILE A 163 6.44 -4.36 -1.20
N ALA A 164 7.27 -3.38 -0.90
CA ALA A 164 8.35 -3.52 0.06
C ALA A 164 7.84 -3.15 1.46
N TRP A 165 7.63 -4.14 2.31
CA TRP A 165 7.17 -4.01 3.70
C TRP A 165 5.74 -3.51 3.86
N ASN A 166 5.32 -3.28 5.14
CA ASN A 166 4.04 -2.69 5.52
C ASN A 166 4.24 -1.64 6.61
N GLU A 167 3.65 -0.48 6.48
CA GLU A 167 3.58 0.63 7.45
C GLU A 167 4.88 0.87 8.25
N PRO A 168 6.04 1.07 7.60
CA PRO A 168 7.33 1.16 8.30
C PRO A 168 7.45 2.41 9.20
N ASN A 169 6.52 3.35 9.10
CA ASN A 169 6.41 4.52 9.97
C ASN A 169 5.61 4.24 11.26
N ASN A 170 5.14 3.01 11.44
CA ASN A 170 4.34 2.53 12.57
C ASN A 170 5.14 1.49 13.36
N PRO A 171 5.30 1.63 14.70
CA PRO A 171 6.10 0.72 15.52
C PRO A 171 5.56 -0.71 15.62
N VAL A 172 4.32 -0.97 15.20
CA VAL A 172 3.79 -2.32 15.06
C VAL A 172 4.55 -3.10 13.99
N PHE A 173 4.88 -2.44 12.88
CA PHE A 173 5.47 -3.07 11.70
C PHE A 173 6.96 -2.83 11.52
N MET A 174 7.53 -1.80 12.19
CA MET A 174 8.97 -1.57 12.14
C MET A 174 9.50 -0.95 13.43
N LYS A 175 10.57 -1.54 13.96
CA LYS A 175 11.31 -1.09 15.14
C LYS A 175 12.81 -1.13 14.89
N PRO A 176 13.55 -0.18 15.50
CA PRO A 176 13.08 1.01 16.21
C PRO A 176 12.59 2.10 15.25
N GLN A 177 11.65 2.95 15.70
CA GLN A 177 11.24 4.12 14.92
C GLN A 177 12.29 5.23 14.94
N PHE A 178 12.90 5.44 16.12
CA PHE A 178 13.95 6.43 16.34
C PHE A 178 15.11 5.83 17.13
N VAL A 179 16.32 6.34 16.88
CA VAL A 179 17.52 6.07 17.68
C VAL A 179 18.23 7.37 18.01
N ARG A 180 18.98 7.36 19.10
CA ARG A 180 19.88 8.47 19.44
C ARG A 180 21.16 8.39 18.60
N SER A 181 21.58 9.56 18.07
CA SER A 181 22.88 9.73 17.43
C SER A 181 23.52 10.99 18.04
N GLY A 182 24.38 10.82 19.01
CA GLY A 182 24.84 11.89 19.89
C GLY A 182 23.68 12.55 20.64
N THR A 183 23.52 13.86 20.51
CA THR A 183 22.45 14.64 21.14
C THR A 183 21.15 14.66 20.35
N LYS A 184 21.14 14.15 19.11
CA LYS A 184 19.99 14.23 18.19
C LYS A 184 19.24 12.90 18.09
N TRP A 185 17.96 12.96 17.77
CA TRP A 185 17.16 11.82 17.37
C TRP A 185 17.17 11.66 15.85
N VAL A 186 17.34 10.43 15.39
CA VAL A 186 17.32 10.06 13.98
C VAL A 186 16.13 9.15 13.74
N ILE A 187 15.44 9.31 12.59
CA ILE A 187 14.35 8.43 12.16
C ILE A 187 14.97 7.14 11.61
N GLN A 188 15.25 6.20 12.51
CA GLN A 188 15.93 4.94 12.16
C GLN A 188 15.08 4.08 11.23
N SER A 189 13.77 4.02 11.47
CA SER A 189 12.86 3.23 10.62
C SER A 189 12.93 3.64 9.14
N ALA A 190 13.14 4.91 8.84
CA ALA A 190 13.26 5.37 7.45
C ALA A 190 14.59 4.98 6.81
N ILE A 191 15.69 4.95 7.59
CA ILE A 191 17.01 4.49 7.13
C ILE A 191 16.96 2.99 6.81
N ASP A 192 16.44 2.20 7.73
CA ASP A 192 16.32 0.75 7.58
C ASP A 192 15.37 0.41 6.45
N TYR A 193 14.26 1.13 6.36
CA TYR A 193 13.29 0.96 5.29
C TYR A 193 13.86 1.29 3.91
N ALA A 194 14.69 2.31 3.78
CA ALA A 194 15.34 2.63 2.50
C ALA A 194 16.18 1.45 1.99
N ARG A 195 16.87 0.73 2.90
CA ARG A 195 17.62 -0.50 2.57
C ARG A 195 16.70 -1.64 2.13
N ILE A 196 15.57 -1.83 2.83
CA ILE A 196 14.53 -2.82 2.50
C ILE A 196 13.92 -2.51 1.12
N CYS A 197 13.48 -1.27 0.88
CA CYS A 197 12.94 -0.83 -0.40
C CYS A 197 13.92 -1.13 -1.54
N ASN A 198 15.19 -0.69 -1.41
CA ASN A 198 16.20 -0.87 -2.43
C ASN A 198 16.51 -2.36 -2.68
N ALA A 199 16.50 -3.21 -1.64
CA ALA A 199 16.71 -4.65 -1.76
C ALA A 199 15.59 -5.32 -2.56
N VAL A 200 14.31 -5.00 -2.25
CA VAL A 200 13.15 -5.54 -2.98
C VAL A 200 13.11 -5.03 -4.43
N VAL A 201 13.39 -3.74 -4.65
CA VAL A 201 13.47 -3.15 -6.00
C VAL A 201 14.52 -3.86 -6.83
N LYS A 202 15.75 -4.00 -6.30
CA LYS A 202 16.85 -4.65 -7.00
C LYS A 202 16.53 -6.11 -7.31
N ALA A 203 15.95 -6.84 -6.35
CA ALA A 203 15.54 -8.22 -6.53
C ALA A 203 14.48 -8.39 -7.63
N ALA A 204 13.37 -7.66 -7.54
CA ALA A 204 12.28 -7.77 -8.50
C ALA A 204 12.71 -7.36 -9.91
N LYS A 205 13.48 -6.26 -10.05
CA LYS A 205 13.94 -5.74 -11.33
C LYS A 205 15.05 -6.61 -11.96
N SER A 206 15.85 -7.32 -11.17
CA SER A 206 16.86 -8.24 -11.71
C SER A 206 16.26 -9.47 -12.40
N VAL A 207 15.02 -9.84 -12.04
CA VAL A 207 14.30 -10.95 -12.67
C VAL A 207 13.52 -10.48 -13.90
N SER A 208 12.88 -9.32 -13.82
CA SER A 208 12.18 -8.70 -14.95
C SER A 208 12.06 -7.19 -14.76
N SER A 209 12.48 -6.40 -15.76
CA SER A 209 12.26 -4.95 -15.78
C SER A 209 10.80 -4.55 -15.79
N LEU A 210 9.91 -5.46 -16.21
CA LEU A 210 8.45 -5.26 -16.21
C LEU A 210 7.82 -5.38 -14.82
N ASN A 211 8.52 -5.94 -13.84
CA ASN A 211 8.03 -5.97 -12.47
C ASN A 211 7.92 -4.55 -11.92
N LYS A 212 6.82 -4.27 -11.23
CA LYS A 212 6.55 -2.98 -10.59
C LYS A 212 6.69 -3.13 -9.08
N VAL A 213 7.38 -2.21 -8.46
CA VAL A 213 7.62 -2.20 -7.01
C VAL A 213 7.08 -0.91 -6.42
N ALA A 214 6.25 -1.04 -5.37
CA ALA A 214 5.84 0.09 -4.55
C ALA A 214 6.65 0.12 -3.25
N CYS A 215 7.12 1.32 -2.90
CA CYS A 215 7.73 1.63 -1.60
C CYS A 215 6.91 2.69 -0.86
N GLY A 216 7.33 3.07 0.35
CA GLY A 216 6.61 3.97 1.25
C GLY A 216 5.69 3.19 2.17
N VAL A 217 4.57 2.72 1.65
CA VAL A 217 3.56 1.88 2.35
C VAL A 217 3.18 2.45 3.73
N THR A 218 3.06 3.78 3.80
CA THR A 218 2.93 4.48 5.09
C THR A 218 1.51 4.42 5.65
N SER A 219 1.41 4.23 6.98
CA SER A 219 0.18 4.51 7.73
C SER A 219 -0.15 6.00 7.69
N PRO A 220 -1.42 6.39 7.91
CA PRO A 220 -1.84 7.79 7.76
C PRO A 220 -1.32 8.71 8.84
N ARG A 221 -0.84 8.17 9.97
CA ARG A 221 -0.53 8.94 11.17
C ARG A 221 0.83 8.58 11.77
N GLY A 222 1.38 9.53 12.51
CA GLY A 222 2.54 9.38 13.36
C GLY A 222 2.66 10.59 14.27
N ASN A 223 3.22 10.40 15.47
CA ASN A 223 3.33 11.46 16.47
C ASN A 223 4.64 12.25 16.39
N ASN A 224 5.64 11.77 15.67
CA ASN A 224 7.01 12.34 15.61
C ASN A 224 7.62 12.57 16.99
N GLN A 225 7.28 11.75 17.98
CA GLN A 225 7.75 11.89 19.36
C GLN A 225 8.69 10.73 19.70
N PRO A 226 10.01 10.91 19.57
CA PRO A 226 10.99 9.91 19.97
C PRO A 226 11.00 9.72 21.48
N GLY A 227 11.35 8.50 21.93
CA GLY A 227 11.46 8.19 23.35
C GLY A 227 10.13 7.94 24.07
N THR A 228 9.00 7.89 23.36
CA THR A 228 7.70 7.51 23.92
C THR A 228 7.38 6.05 23.63
N VAL A 229 6.49 5.45 24.44
CA VAL A 229 6.04 4.03 24.28
C VAL A 229 5.41 3.78 22.89
N ARG A 230 4.81 4.80 22.30
CA ARG A 230 4.18 4.74 20.97
C ARG A 230 4.85 5.65 19.96
N SER A 231 6.19 5.75 20.03
CA SER A 231 6.97 6.53 19.06
C SER A 231 6.64 6.05 17.64
N SER A 232 6.19 6.96 16.79
CA SER A 232 5.81 6.70 15.41
C SER A 232 6.15 7.91 14.54
N VAL A 233 6.39 7.71 13.25
CA VAL A 233 6.79 8.78 12.33
C VAL A 233 5.60 9.21 11.48
N ALA A 234 5.33 10.51 11.41
CA ALA A 234 4.32 11.06 10.50
C ALA A 234 4.67 10.75 9.03
N PRO A 235 3.69 10.43 8.16
CA PRO A 235 3.96 9.93 6.82
C PRO A 235 4.83 10.86 5.96
N LEU A 236 4.63 12.18 6.02
CA LEU A 236 5.48 13.11 5.25
C LEU A 236 6.89 13.24 5.82
N ALA A 237 7.05 13.16 7.15
CA ALA A 237 8.37 13.12 7.78
C ALA A 237 9.13 11.85 7.38
N PHE A 238 8.42 10.71 7.38
CA PHE A 238 8.96 9.43 6.92
C PHE A 238 9.36 9.48 5.45
N LEU A 239 8.49 10.00 4.57
CA LEU A 239 8.76 10.15 3.14
C LEU A 239 10.03 10.97 2.88
N ARG A 240 10.21 12.09 3.58
CA ARG A 240 11.42 12.92 3.48
C ARG A 240 12.66 12.17 3.98
N ALA A 241 12.53 11.50 5.12
CA ALA A 241 13.64 10.75 5.71
C ALA A 241 14.07 9.56 4.86
N MET A 242 13.12 8.79 4.27
CA MET A 242 13.47 7.68 3.38
C MET A 242 14.14 8.17 2.08
N LYS A 243 13.74 9.35 1.57
CA LYS A 243 14.42 9.98 0.42
C LYS A 243 15.86 10.33 0.75
N LEU A 244 16.08 10.98 1.90
CA LEU A 244 17.43 11.31 2.37
C LEU A 244 18.28 10.07 2.63
N ALA A 245 17.67 8.98 3.11
CA ALA A 245 18.32 7.67 3.29
C ALA A 245 18.58 6.91 1.97
N GLY A 246 18.23 7.48 0.83
CA GLY A 246 18.58 6.94 -0.50
C GLY A 246 17.61 5.89 -1.05
N ALA A 247 16.36 5.85 -0.60
CA ALA A 247 15.34 5.02 -1.25
C ALA A 247 15.09 5.47 -2.69
N ARG A 248 15.18 4.54 -3.66
CA ARG A 248 15.14 4.87 -5.09
C ARG A 248 14.73 3.67 -5.95
N GLY A 249 14.43 3.95 -7.23
CA GLY A 249 14.21 2.93 -8.25
C GLY A 249 12.86 2.21 -8.19
N PHE A 250 11.98 2.57 -7.25
CA PHE A 250 10.62 2.05 -7.17
C PHE A 250 9.68 2.77 -8.15
N ASP A 251 8.61 2.09 -8.55
CA ASP A 251 7.67 2.55 -9.58
C ASP A 251 6.48 3.33 -9.00
N ALA A 252 6.11 3.05 -7.75
CA ALA A 252 4.98 3.69 -7.08
C ALA A 252 5.24 3.91 -5.59
N TYR A 253 4.60 4.92 -5.03
CA TYR A 253 4.52 5.12 -3.58
C TYR A 253 3.21 4.54 -3.07
N ALA A 254 3.28 3.66 -2.08
CA ALA A 254 2.09 3.13 -1.43
C ALA A 254 1.75 3.92 -0.16
N HIS A 255 0.45 4.08 0.10
CA HIS A 255 -0.05 4.77 1.28
C HIS A 255 -1.41 4.23 1.71
N HIS A 256 -1.69 4.26 3.00
CA HIS A 256 -2.93 3.82 3.63
C HIS A 256 -3.67 5.03 4.23
N PRO A 257 -4.52 5.75 3.47
CA PRO A 257 -5.10 7.02 3.90
C PRO A 257 -6.33 6.87 4.80
N TYR A 258 -6.28 5.98 5.80
CA TYR A 258 -7.39 5.73 6.72
C TYR A 258 -7.82 6.99 7.48
N TYR A 259 -9.10 7.03 7.85
CA TYR A 259 -9.68 7.97 8.80
C TYR A 259 -9.14 7.75 10.23
N GLY A 260 -9.39 8.67 11.14
CA GLY A 260 -8.95 8.56 12.52
C GLY A 260 -10.05 8.61 13.55
N HIS A 261 -11.25 9.01 13.15
CA HIS A 261 -12.44 9.06 13.99
C HIS A 261 -13.69 8.75 13.16
N PRO A 262 -14.72 8.07 13.70
CA PRO A 262 -15.94 7.71 12.95
C PRO A 262 -16.67 8.88 12.31
N SER A 263 -16.51 10.10 12.82
CA SER A 263 -17.08 11.30 12.21
C SER A 263 -16.33 11.80 10.98
N GLU A 264 -15.14 11.29 10.69
CA GLU A 264 -14.35 11.69 9.53
C GLU A 264 -14.86 10.97 8.27
N THR A 265 -15.30 11.73 7.29
CA THR A 265 -15.64 11.23 5.94
C THR A 265 -14.38 11.15 5.07
N PRO A 266 -14.43 10.54 3.87
CA PRO A 266 -13.33 10.58 2.90
C PRO A 266 -12.89 12.00 2.49
N ASN A 267 -13.71 13.01 2.74
CA ASN A 267 -13.44 14.40 2.42
C ASN A 267 -13.02 15.25 3.64
N THR A 268 -13.15 14.71 4.85
CA THR A 268 -12.79 15.43 6.07
C THR A 268 -11.27 15.57 6.17
N LYS A 269 -10.79 16.81 6.18
CA LYS A 269 -9.37 17.10 6.42
C LYS A 269 -9.02 16.79 7.87
N PRO A 270 -7.86 16.18 8.13
CA PRO A 270 -7.41 15.98 9.50
C PRO A 270 -7.23 17.34 10.21
N PRO A 271 -7.43 17.39 11.53
CA PRO A 271 -7.29 18.62 12.30
C PRO A 271 -5.86 19.17 12.19
N PRO A 272 -5.68 20.49 12.32
CA PRO A 272 -4.34 21.08 12.35
C PRO A 272 -3.53 20.52 13.51
N GLY A 273 -2.23 20.56 13.37
CA GLY A 273 -1.28 20.25 14.43
C GLY A 273 -1.33 21.27 15.58
N LYS A 274 -0.55 21.02 16.60
CA LYS A 274 -0.43 21.94 17.74
C LYS A 274 0.01 23.34 17.26
N ARG A 275 -0.57 24.40 17.87
CA ARG A 275 -0.28 25.82 17.55
C ARG A 275 -0.51 26.17 16.08
N GLY A 276 -1.53 25.58 15.41
CA GLY A 276 -1.86 25.89 14.04
C GLY A 276 -0.89 25.34 12.97
N GLN A 277 0.05 24.47 13.38
CA GLN A 277 0.93 23.81 12.42
C GLN A 277 0.12 22.91 11.46
N PRO A 278 0.63 22.65 10.23
CA PRO A 278 -0.01 21.70 9.32
C PRO A 278 -0.26 20.33 9.98
N PRO A 279 -1.34 19.62 9.59
CA PRO A 279 -1.60 18.28 10.09
C PRO A 279 -0.40 17.36 9.87
N THR A 280 -0.07 16.55 10.87
CA THR A 280 0.93 15.47 10.72
C THR A 280 0.34 14.25 10.03
N ALA A 281 -0.99 14.10 10.07
CA ALA A 281 -1.69 13.01 9.40
C ALA A 281 -1.87 13.29 7.90
N VAL A 282 -1.81 12.23 7.10
CA VAL A 282 -2.24 12.21 5.71
C VAL A 282 -3.35 11.17 5.58
N THR A 283 -4.58 11.65 5.50
CA THR A 283 -5.79 10.85 5.26
C THR A 283 -6.28 11.07 3.84
N LEU A 284 -7.35 10.41 3.46
CA LEU A 284 -7.94 10.69 2.15
C LEU A 284 -8.46 12.14 2.04
N GLY A 285 -8.83 12.76 3.17
CA GLY A 285 -9.33 14.14 3.23
C GLY A 285 -8.32 15.23 2.81
N ASN A 286 -7.02 14.94 2.99
CA ASN A 286 -5.93 15.86 2.57
C ASN A 286 -4.87 15.15 1.70
N PHE A 287 -5.29 14.22 0.87
CA PHE A 287 -4.41 13.37 0.05
C PHE A 287 -3.51 14.17 -0.91
N GLU A 288 -3.93 15.36 -1.28
CA GLU A 288 -3.18 16.29 -2.13
C GLU A 288 -1.82 16.70 -1.53
N VAL A 289 -1.69 16.71 -0.20
CA VAL A 289 -0.40 17.06 0.43
C VAL A 289 0.67 15.99 0.17
N LEU A 290 0.25 14.71 0.14
CA LEU A 290 1.12 13.61 -0.25
C LEU A 290 1.51 13.70 -1.73
N THR A 291 0.55 13.93 -2.60
CA THR A 291 0.79 14.04 -4.05
C THR A 291 1.78 15.16 -4.36
N LYS A 292 1.63 16.33 -3.71
CA LYS A 292 2.56 17.47 -3.85
C LYS A 292 3.97 17.14 -3.35
N GLU A 293 4.07 16.51 -2.18
CA GLU A 293 5.36 16.18 -1.60
C GLU A 293 6.09 15.09 -2.40
N LEU A 294 5.36 14.10 -2.91
CA LEU A 294 5.91 13.09 -3.82
C LEU A 294 6.43 13.72 -5.12
N ALA A 295 5.68 14.64 -5.70
CA ALA A 295 6.11 15.35 -6.91
C ALA A 295 7.40 16.14 -6.67
N ARG A 296 7.54 16.78 -5.50
CA ARG A 296 8.74 17.53 -5.11
C ARG A 296 9.96 16.60 -4.94
N LEU A 297 9.80 15.41 -4.38
CA LEU A 297 10.90 14.52 -3.99
C LEU A 297 11.26 13.50 -5.07
N TYR A 298 10.28 13.01 -5.82
CA TYR A 298 10.41 11.88 -6.75
C TYR A 298 9.83 12.16 -8.15
N GLY A 299 9.36 13.39 -8.41
CA GLY A 299 8.80 13.75 -9.72
C GLY A 299 7.43 13.09 -9.96
N ASN A 300 7.23 12.58 -11.19
CA ASN A 300 5.94 12.01 -11.60
C ASN A 300 5.72 10.59 -11.05
N MET A 301 5.68 10.44 -9.71
CA MET A 301 5.49 9.16 -9.04
C MET A 301 4.03 8.71 -9.09
N ARG A 302 3.80 7.41 -9.39
CA ARG A 302 2.49 6.75 -9.26
C ARG A 302 2.17 6.49 -7.79
N ILE A 303 0.89 6.37 -7.46
CA ILE A 303 0.42 6.13 -6.08
C ILE A 303 -0.47 4.89 -6.06
N TRP A 304 -0.18 3.97 -5.14
CA TRP A 304 -1.02 2.83 -4.83
C TRP A 304 -1.65 3.01 -3.46
N VAL A 305 -2.97 3.05 -3.40
CA VAL A 305 -3.71 2.96 -2.14
C VAL A 305 -3.88 1.48 -1.84
N THR A 306 -2.94 0.95 -1.06
CA THR A 306 -2.80 -0.51 -0.83
C THR A 306 -3.57 -1.02 0.37
N GLU A 307 -4.13 -0.12 1.15
CA GLU A 307 -5.16 -0.40 2.17
C GLU A 307 -6.06 0.82 2.33
N TYR A 308 -7.36 0.59 2.35
CA TYR A 308 -8.38 1.55 2.74
C TYR A 308 -9.64 0.85 3.20
N GLY A 309 -10.37 1.42 4.14
CA GLY A 309 -11.63 0.87 4.63
C GLY A 309 -12.21 1.68 5.77
N TYR A 310 -13.47 1.41 6.07
CA TYR A 310 -14.18 1.88 7.26
C TYR A 310 -14.69 0.69 8.03
N GLN A 311 -14.48 0.69 9.34
CA GLN A 311 -15.07 -0.31 10.23
C GLN A 311 -16.57 -0.06 10.43
N THR A 312 -17.34 -1.08 10.75
CA THR A 312 -18.79 -0.95 10.97
C THR A 312 -19.21 -1.08 12.43
N ASN A 313 -20.15 -0.25 12.82
CA ASN A 313 -20.86 -0.35 14.08
C ASN A 313 -22.35 -0.67 13.81
N PRO A 314 -22.91 -1.76 14.33
CA PRO A 314 -22.23 -2.81 15.06
C PRO A 314 -21.20 -3.57 14.20
N PRO A 315 -20.18 -4.26 14.79
CA PRO A 315 -19.97 -4.39 16.24
C PRO A 315 -18.93 -3.42 16.83
N ASP A 316 -18.13 -2.70 15.99
CA ASP A 316 -17.08 -1.80 16.49
C ASP A 316 -17.66 -0.47 16.96
N ARG A 317 -17.78 -0.32 18.29
CA ARG A 317 -18.29 0.92 18.92
C ARG A 317 -17.29 2.07 18.92
N LEU A 318 -16.00 1.80 18.71
CA LEU A 318 -14.96 2.81 18.85
C LEU A 318 -14.64 3.52 17.51
N PHE A 319 -14.49 2.74 16.43
CA PHE A 319 -14.12 3.24 15.13
C PHE A 319 -15.19 3.00 14.06
N GLY A 320 -16.24 2.25 14.39
CA GLY A 320 -17.26 1.83 13.44
C GLY A 320 -18.22 2.95 13.06
N VAL A 321 -18.57 3.00 11.76
CA VAL A 321 -19.68 3.75 11.21
C VAL A 321 -20.85 2.80 10.91
N SER A 322 -22.07 3.30 10.64
CA SER A 322 -23.15 2.40 10.21
C SER A 322 -22.77 1.69 8.90
N PRO A 323 -23.28 0.46 8.64
CA PRO A 323 -23.02 -0.25 7.37
C PRO A 323 -23.41 0.56 6.12
N ALA A 324 -24.46 1.40 6.20
CA ALA A 324 -24.86 2.30 5.14
C ALA A 324 -23.82 3.41 4.90
N LEU A 325 -23.23 3.97 5.95
CA LEU A 325 -22.15 4.96 5.84
C LEU A 325 -20.86 4.33 5.31
N GLN A 326 -20.52 3.08 5.70
CA GLN A 326 -19.40 2.37 5.11
C GLN A 326 -19.54 2.28 3.57
N ALA A 327 -20.73 1.94 3.09
CA ALA A 327 -21.03 1.85 1.66
C ALA A 327 -20.91 3.23 0.96
N LEU A 328 -21.49 4.27 1.58
CA LEU A 328 -21.40 5.64 1.06
C LEU A 328 -19.95 6.13 1.00
N TYR A 329 -19.17 5.89 2.07
CA TYR A 329 -17.79 6.33 2.15
C TYR A 329 -16.86 5.55 1.20
N MET A 330 -17.15 4.29 0.95
CA MET A 330 -16.47 3.53 -0.12
C MET A 330 -16.66 4.19 -1.49
N LYS A 331 -17.90 4.55 -1.85
CA LYS A 331 -18.20 5.24 -3.10
C LYS A 331 -17.49 6.57 -3.20
N GLN A 332 -17.54 7.39 -2.13
CA GLN A 332 -16.87 8.69 -2.08
C GLN A 332 -15.35 8.56 -2.22
N ALA A 333 -14.75 7.58 -1.53
CA ALA A 333 -13.31 7.31 -1.61
C ALA A 333 -12.90 6.91 -3.03
N TRP A 334 -13.64 6.01 -3.65
CA TRP A 334 -13.40 5.61 -5.02
C TRP A 334 -13.46 6.79 -5.98
N THR A 335 -14.53 7.58 -5.95
CA THR A 335 -14.69 8.76 -6.80
C THR A 335 -13.52 9.73 -6.65
N LYS A 336 -13.09 9.98 -5.42
CA LYS A 336 -11.96 10.88 -5.14
C LYS A 336 -10.63 10.35 -5.67
N LEU A 337 -10.37 9.05 -5.49
CA LEU A 337 -9.14 8.42 -5.98
C LEU A 337 -9.12 8.28 -7.49
N ALA A 338 -10.25 7.93 -8.11
CA ALA A 338 -10.39 7.84 -9.56
C ALA A 338 -10.20 9.19 -10.26
N ALA A 339 -10.57 10.29 -9.59
CA ALA A 339 -10.32 11.65 -10.09
C ALA A 339 -8.83 12.03 -10.06
N ASN A 340 -7.95 11.26 -9.40
CA ASN A 340 -6.52 11.55 -9.34
C ASN A 340 -5.76 10.71 -10.37
N PRO A 341 -5.22 11.31 -11.46
CA PRO A 341 -4.58 10.57 -12.54
C PRO A 341 -3.30 9.82 -12.12
N LYS A 342 -2.77 10.09 -10.94
CA LYS A 342 -1.58 9.41 -10.40
C LYS A 342 -1.90 8.14 -9.63
N VAL A 343 -3.17 7.89 -9.29
CA VAL A 343 -3.58 6.72 -8.51
C VAL A 343 -3.86 5.54 -9.44
N ASP A 344 -3.17 4.43 -9.20
CA ASP A 344 -3.32 3.20 -9.99
C ASP A 344 -4.37 2.24 -9.44
N MET A 345 -4.58 2.25 -8.12
CA MET A 345 -5.47 1.30 -7.46
C MET A 345 -5.98 1.77 -6.10
N MET A 346 -7.13 1.23 -5.71
CA MET A 346 -7.66 1.23 -4.36
C MET A 346 -7.90 -0.22 -3.91
N ILE A 347 -7.19 -0.65 -2.88
CA ILE A 347 -7.35 -1.97 -2.27
C ILE A 347 -8.14 -1.81 -0.99
N TRP A 348 -9.34 -2.44 -0.97
CA TRP A 348 -10.20 -2.45 0.21
C TRP A 348 -9.71 -3.47 1.23
N PHE A 349 -9.70 -3.09 2.48
CA PHE A 349 -9.33 -3.91 3.62
C PHE A 349 -10.60 -4.24 4.41
N LEU A 350 -11.11 -5.35 4.37
CA LEU A 350 -11.06 -6.75 4.20
C LEU A 350 -12.18 -7.26 3.26
N LEU A 351 -12.16 -8.56 2.94
CA LEU A 351 -13.30 -9.27 2.35
C LEU A 351 -14.35 -9.57 3.43
N GLN A 352 -13.93 -10.11 4.57
CA GLN A 352 -14.79 -10.50 5.68
C GLN A 352 -14.28 -9.92 7.00
N ASP A 353 -15.22 -9.50 7.86
CA ASP A 353 -14.89 -9.02 9.19
C ASP A 353 -14.16 -10.08 10.01
N GLU A 354 -13.21 -9.67 10.83
CA GLU A 354 -12.56 -10.57 11.77
C GLU A 354 -13.50 -10.91 12.95
N PRO A 355 -13.48 -12.16 13.43
CA PRO A 355 -14.42 -12.60 14.47
C PRO A 355 -14.12 -12.03 15.86
N ARG A 356 -12.90 -11.52 16.09
CA ARG A 356 -12.48 -10.99 17.40
C ARG A 356 -12.96 -9.56 17.59
N ILE A 357 -13.78 -9.31 18.61
CA ILE A 357 -14.30 -7.99 18.98
C ILE A 357 -13.85 -7.71 20.42
N PRO A 358 -13.26 -6.52 20.70
CA PRO A 358 -13.01 -5.37 19.82
C PRO A 358 -11.66 -5.39 19.10
N ALA A 359 -10.89 -6.46 19.21
CA ALA A 359 -9.50 -6.51 18.74
C ALA A 359 -9.34 -6.73 17.24
N GLY A 360 -10.39 -7.19 16.55
CA GLY A 360 -10.37 -7.44 15.11
C GLY A 360 -10.94 -6.29 14.29
N TRP A 361 -10.67 -6.33 12.99
CA TRP A 361 -11.13 -5.31 12.04
C TRP A 361 -12.50 -5.65 11.47
N GLN A 362 -13.41 -4.66 11.47
CA GLN A 362 -14.80 -4.80 11.03
C GLN A 362 -15.04 -4.06 9.69
N SER A 363 -14.03 -4.02 8.85
CA SER A 363 -14.08 -3.29 7.56
C SER A 363 -14.48 -4.16 6.36
N GLY A 364 -14.79 -5.43 6.58
CA GLY A 364 -15.17 -6.40 5.54
C GLY A 364 -16.39 -5.99 4.72
N LEU A 365 -16.52 -6.60 3.54
CA LEU A 365 -17.72 -6.57 2.70
C LEU A 365 -18.78 -7.55 3.20
N TYR A 366 -18.34 -8.49 4.03
CA TYR A 366 -19.19 -9.45 4.76
C TYR A 366 -18.92 -9.32 6.25
N THR A 367 -19.95 -9.58 7.07
CA THR A 367 -19.78 -9.71 8.51
C THR A 367 -18.93 -10.93 8.86
N ALA A 368 -18.47 -11.06 10.09
CA ALA A 368 -17.75 -12.26 10.57
C ALA A 368 -18.56 -13.54 10.39
N ALA A 369 -19.90 -13.47 10.45
CA ALA A 369 -20.81 -14.59 10.18
C ALA A 369 -21.10 -14.82 8.68
N GLY A 370 -20.49 -14.07 7.79
CA GLY A 370 -20.67 -14.22 6.34
C GLY A 370 -21.90 -13.52 5.75
N ALA A 371 -22.62 -12.71 6.52
CA ALA A 371 -23.73 -11.92 5.99
C ALA A 371 -23.21 -10.74 5.13
N ARG A 372 -23.89 -10.45 4.02
CA ARG A 372 -23.52 -9.36 3.12
C ARG A 372 -23.75 -8.00 3.78
N LYS A 373 -22.79 -7.09 3.63
CA LYS A 373 -22.96 -5.69 3.99
C LYS A 373 -23.35 -4.85 2.76
N PRO A 374 -23.99 -3.68 2.91
CA PRO A 374 -24.32 -2.78 1.80
C PRO A 374 -23.09 -2.38 0.96
N SER A 375 -21.91 -2.28 1.57
CA SER A 375 -20.65 -1.99 0.90
C SER A 375 -20.25 -3.04 -0.13
N ARG A 376 -20.71 -4.29 -0.01
CA ARG A 376 -20.46 -5.35 -0.99
C ARG A 376 -21.03 -5.01 -2.35
N GLU A 377 -22.26 -4.53 -2.41
CA GLU A 377 -22.91 -4.14 -3.67
C GLU A 377 -22.25 -2.90 -4.29
N ILE A 378 -21.83 -1.95 -3.45
CA ILE A 378 -21.07 -0.78 -3.91
C ILE A 378 -19.75 -1.23 -4.53
N PHE A 379 -18.97 -2.08 -3.84
CA PHE A 379 -17.70 -2.58 -4.35
C PHE A 379 -17.85 -3.29 -5.71
N GLU A 380 -18.86 -4.12 -5.86
CA GLU A 380 -19.16 -4.82 -7.12
C GLU A 380 -19.35 -3.83 -8.29
N ARG A 381 -20.06 -2.72 -8.03
CA ARG A 381 -20.39 -1.68 -9.03
C ARG A 381 -19.30 -0.63 -9.27
N LEU A 382 -18.18 -0.64 -8.52
CA LEU A 382 -17.09 0.29 -8.76
C LEU A 382 -16.46 0.02 -10.13
N VAL A 383 -16.43 1.05 -10.96
CA VAL A 383 -15.79 1.07 -12.27
C VAL A 383 -14.85 2.27 -12.37
N PRO A 384 -13.80 2.21 -13.23
CA PRO A 384 -12.88 3.34 -13.46
C PRO A 384 -13.58 4.62 -13.87
#